data_371e4b6cad4367d1eb0deb8262fc886b
#
_entry.id   371e4b6cad4367d1eb0deb8262fc886b
#
_cell.length_a   1.000
_cell.length_b   1.000
_cell.length_c   1.000
_cell.angle_alpha   90.00
_cell.angle_beta   90.00
_cell.angle_gamma   90.00
#
_symmetry.space_group_name_H-M   'P 1'
#
loop_
_entity.id
_entity.type
_entity.pdbx_description
1 polymer ?
#
loop_
_entity_poly.entity_id
_entity_poly.type
_entity_poly.pdbx_seq_one_letter_code
_entity_poly.pdbx_strand_id
1 'polypeptide(L)'
;MAVLEQTAILTDAIRPVPASELEARLEKFRRLMDGMHPGWEMAAVNHKIAMYYFTGTMQEGVLLIRPQDAIFWVRRNYERAVNESHFSDIRPMHSFREAAAYYG
;
A
#
# COMPACT_ATOMS: atom_id res chain seq x y z
N MET A 1 5.36 -31.96 5.71
CA MET A 1 4.82 -31.24 4.54
C MET A 1 4.22 -29.93 4.95
N ALA A 2 3.23 -29.91 5.83
CA ALA A 2 2.62 -28.67 6.31
C ALA A 2 3.62 -27.69 6.95
N VAL A 3 4.60 -28.22 7.67
CA VAL A 3 5.62 -27.39 8.34
C VAL A 3 6.48 -26.65 7.32
N LEU A 4 6.84 -27.31 6.21
CA LEU A 4 7.64 -26.67 5.16
C LEU A 4 6.86 -25.57 4.45
N GLU A 5 5.57 -25.80 4.21
CA GLU A 5 4.71 -24.77 3.61
C GLU A 5 4.58 -23.54 4.50
N GLN A 6 4.39 -23.76 5.81
CA GLN A 6 4.32 -22.66 6.78
C GLN A 6 5.63 -21.90 6.84
N THR A 7 6.77 -22.59 6.78
CA THR A 7 8.07 -21.94 6.79
C THR A 7 8.26 -21.09 5.54
N ALA A 8 7.85 -21.58 4.38
CA ALA A 8 7.92 -20.84 3.12
C ALA A 8 7.06 -19.57 3.18
N ILE A 9 5.83 -19.70 3.70
CA ILE A 9 4.92 -18.56 3.87
C ILE A 9 5.53 -17.49 4.79
N LEU A 10 6.09 -17.92 5.93
CA LEU A 10 6.74 -17.00 6.87
C LEU A 10 7.95 -16.32 6.23
N THR A 11 8.74 -17.06 5.47
CA THR A 11 9.91 -16.52 4.78
C THR A 11 9.49 -15.45 3.77
N ASP A 12 8.43 -15.73 2.99
CA ASP A 12 7.91 -14.78 2.03
C ASP A 12 7.33 -13.53 2.70
N ALA A 13 6.68 -13.70 3.86
CA ALA A 13 6.14 -12.57 4.61
C ALA A 13 7.23 -11.66 5.19
N ILE A 14 8.41 -12.20 5.49
CA ILE A 14 9.53 -11.44 6.04
C ILE A 14 10.28 -10.69 4.94
N ARG A 15 10.34 -11.26 3.74
CA ARG A 15 11.04 -10.62 2.62
C ARG A 15 10.29 -9.39 2.13
N PRO A 16 11.03 -8.32 1.79
CA PRO A 16 10.39 -7.16 1.16
C PRO A 16 9.71 -7.58 -0.15
N VAL A 17 8.51 -7.10 -0.38
CA VAL A 17 7.79 -7.39 -1.63
C VAL A 17 8.40 -6.52 -2.74
N PRO A 18 8.80 -7.12 -3.88
CA PRO A 18 9.37 -6.34 -4.97
C PRO A 18 8.43 -5.26 -5.49
N ALA A 19 9.00 -4.16 -5.97
CA ALA A 19 8.21 -3.05 -6.51
C ALA A 19 7.30 -3.49 -7.65
N SER A 20 7.78 -4.38 -8.52
CA SER A 20 6.98 -4.90 -9.63
C SER A 20 5.72 -5.63 -9.17
N GLU A 21 5.82 -6.38 -8.07
CA GLU A 21 4.67 -7.07 -7.50
C GLU A 21 3.66 -6.08 -6.91
N LEU A 22 4.15 -5.04 -6.23
CA LEU A 22 3.28 -4.00 -5.67
C LEU A 22 2.53 -3.27 -6.79
N GLU A 23 3.22 -2.96 -7.88
CA GLU A 23 2.59 -2.34 -9.04
C GLU A 23 1.53 -3.23 -9.67
N ALA A 24 1.81 -4.53 -9.77
CA ALA A 24 0.84 -5.49 -10.31
C ALA A 24 -0.41 -5.56 -9.45
N ARG A 25 -0.26 -5.49 -8.13
CA ARG A 25 -1.39 -5.48 -7.20
C ARG A 25 -2.25 -4.24 -7.35
N LEU A 26 -1.62 -3.07 -7.53
CA LEU A 26 -2.34 -1.81 -7.78
C LEU A 26 -3.11 -1.88 -9.10
N GLU A 27 -2.49 -2.38 -10.15
CA GLU A 27 -3.14 -2.49 -11.45
C GLU A 27 -4.35 -3.42 -11.41
N LYS A 28 -4.21 -4.54 -10.71
CA LYS A 28 -5.33 -5.47 -10.51
C LYS A 28 -6.47 -4.78 -9.76
N PHE A 29 -6.16 -4.03 -8.71
CA PHE A 29 -7.13 -3.27 -7.95
C PHE A 29 -7.85 -2.24 -8.83
N ARG A 30 -7.10 -1.50 -9.64
CA ARG A 30 -7.67 -0.49 -10.54
C ARG A 30 -8.64 -1.12 -11.54
N ARG A 31 -8.27 -2.27 -12.11
CA ARG A 31 -9.17 -2.98 -13.05
C ARG A 31 -10.45 -3.44 -12.37
N LEU A 32 -10.36 -3.93 -11.13
CA LEU A 32 -11.53 -4.31 -10.37
C LEU A 32 -12.43 -3.09 -10.10
N MET A 33 -11.84 -1.97 -9.74
CA MET A 33 -12.59 -0.74 -9.49
C MET A 33 -13.26 -0.23 -10.75
N ASP A 34 -12.57 -0.28 -11.88
CA ASP A 34 -13.14 0.13 -13.17
C ASP A 34 -14.39 -0.68 -13.52
N GLY A 35 -14.39 -1.97 -13.18
CA GLY A 35 -15.54 -2.83 -13.44
C GLY A 35 -16.68 -2.68 -12.44
N MET A 36 -16.36 -2.47 -11.16
CA MET A 36 -17.35 -2.41 -10.09
C MET A 36 -17.91 -1.01 -9.85
N HIS A 37 -17.09 -0.01 -10.02
CA HIS A 37 -17.44 1.40 -9.74
C HIS A 37 -16.90 2.30 -10.85
N PRO A 38 -17.50 2.23 -12.07
CA PRO A 38 -17.04 3.08 -13.17
C PRO A 38 -17.05 4.55 -12.81
N GLY A 39 -15.97 5.26 -13.17
CA GLY A 39 -15.87 6.67 -12.84
C GLY A 39 -15.33 6.94 -11.44
N TRP A 40 -14.82 5.93 -10.74
CA TRP A 40 -14.23 6.11 -9.42
C TRP A 40 -13.04 7.08 -9.48
N GLU A 41 -12.87 7.89 -8.45
CA GLU A 41 -11.82 8.91 -8.41
C GLU A 41 -10.73 8.59 -7.42
N MET A 42 -11.07 7.99 -6.28
CA MET A 42 -10.11 7.70 -5.22
C MET A 42 -10.61 6.57 -4.33
N ALA A 43 -9.68 5.74 -3.88
CA ALA A 43 -9.94 4.73 -2.86
C ALA A 43 -8.97 4.95 -1.70
N ALA A 44 -9.49 4.94 -0.48
CA ALA A 44 -8.67 5.08 0.72
C ALA A 44 -8.54 3.73 1.41
N VAL A 45 -7.29 3.33 1.67
CA VAL A 45 -6.98 2.07 2.35
C VAL A 45 -6.30 2.40 3.66
N ASN A 46 -6.93 2.03 4.78
CA ASN A 46 -6.36 2.24 6.11
C ASN A 46 -6.36 0.99 6.97
N HIS A 47 -6.82 -0.12 6.45
CA HIS A 47 -6.80 -1.41 7.16
C HIS A 47 -5.40 -2.03 7.03
N LYS A 48 -4.82 -2.46 8.15
CA LYS A 48 -3.44 -2.94 8.20
C LYS A 48 -3.12 -4.05 7.20
N ILE A 49 -4.01 -5.04 7.09
CA ILE A 49 -3.77 -6.17 6.18
C ILE A 49 -3.78 -5.71 4.74
N ALA A 50 -4.76 -4.90 4.35
CA ALA A 50 -4.84 -4.36 2.99
C ALA A 50 -3.65 -3.44 2.68
N MET A 51 -3.24 -2.62 3.64
CA MET A 51 -2.08 -1.75 3.46
C MET A 51 -0.80 -2.57 3.25
N TYR A 52 -0.63 -3.63 4.03
CA TYR A 52 0.51 -4.52 3.84
C TYR A 52 0.51 -5.16 2.45
N TYR A 53 -0.66 -5.56 1.99
CA TYR A 53 -0.82 -6.15 0.66
C TYR A 53 -0.34 -5.19 -0.45
N PHE A 54 -0.70 -3.91 -0.36
CA PHE A 54 -0.37 -2.93 -1.38
C PHE A 54 1.00 -2.27 -1.20
N THR A 55 1.46 -2.11 0.02
CA THR A 55 2.68 -1.35 0.30
C THR A 55 3.85 -2.17 0.81
N GLY A 56 3.58 -3.36 1.34
CA GLY A 56 4.62 -4.20 1.91
C GLY A 56 5.09 -3.74 3.30
N THR A 57 4.37 -2.84 3.95
CA THR A 57 4.67 -2.39 5.30
C THR A 57 3.39 -2.13 6.08
N MET A 58 3.48 -2.21 7.42
CA MET A 58 2.33 -2.01 8.31
C MET A 58 2.42 -0.72 9.13
N GLN A 59 3.22 0.24 8.69
CA GLN A 59 3.35 1.50 9.40
C GLN A 59 2.04 2.30 9.33
N GLU A 60 1.80 3.10 10.38
CA GLU A 60 0.55 3.86 10.51
C GLU A 60 0.43 4.93 9.43
N GLY A 61 -0.74 4.97 8.77
CA GLY A 61 -1.00 5.95 7.74
C GLY A 61 -2.21 5.60 6.91
N VAL A 62 -2.28 6.16 5.72
CA VAL A 62 -3.35 5.88 4.76
C VAL A 62 -2.77 5.79 3.36
N LEU A 63 -3.24 4.80 2.61
CA LEU A 63 -2.91 4.66 1.20
C LEU A 63 -4.07 5.22 0.37
N LEU A 64 -3.80 6.24 -0.43
CA LEU A 64 -4.81 6.83 -1.30
C LEU A 64 -4.48 6.45 -2.74
N ILE A 65 -5.37 5.67 -3.35
CA ILE A 65 -5.20 5.14 -4.71
C ILE A 65 -6.15 5.86 -5.65
N ARG A 66 -5.61 6.41 -6.73
CA ARG A 66 -6.40 7.00 -7.81
C ARG A 66 -6.07 6.26 -9.10
N PRO A 67 -6.89 6.42 -10.17
CA PRO A 67 -6.57 5.81 -11.45
C PRO A 67 -5.18 6.18 -11.98
N GLN A 68 -4.71 7.39 -11.67
CA GLN A 68 -3.44 7.91 -12.19
C GLN A 68 -2.26 7.79 -11.24
N ASP A 69 -2.48 7.57 -9.94
CA ASP A 69 -1.40 7.48 -8.97
C ASP A 69 -1.80 6.70 -7.72
N ALA A 70 -0.84 6.52 -6.82
CA ALA A 70 -1.09 5.95 -5.50
C ALA A 70 -0.01 6.47 -4.57
N ILE A 71 -0.42 7.09 -3.46
CA ILE A 71 0.50 7.65 -2.47
C ILE A 71 0.21 7.04 -1.11
N PHE A 72 1.27 6.51 -0.46
CA PHE A 72 1.18 6.03 0.91
C PHE A 72 1.61 7.14 1.85
N TRP A 73 0.65 7.73 2.55
CA TRP A 73 0.87 8.80 3.52
C TRP A 73 1.13 8.19 4.88
N VAL A 74 2.35 8.34 5.40
CA VAL A 74 2.78 7.73 6.66
C VAL A 74 2.77 8.75 7.77
N ARG A 75 2.03 8.46 8.84
CA ARG A 75 1.91 9.35 9.98
C ARG A 75 3.05 9.21 10.97
N ARG A 76 3.56 7.98 11.15
CA ARG A 76 4.66 7.70 12.09
C ARG A 76 5.65 6.75 11.45
N ASN A 77 6.92 6.88 11.87
CA ASN A 77 7.98 5.99 11.41
C ASN A 77 8.18 6.02 9.89
N TYR A 78 8.16 7.22 9.32
CA TYR A 78 8.32 7.40 7.88
C TYR A 78 9.58 6.73 7.35
N GLU A 79 10.73 6.93 8.02
CA GLU A 79 11.99 6.34 7.59
C GLU A 79 11.92 4.81 7.61
N ARG A 80 11.25 4.26 8.60
CA ARG A 80 11.07 2.81 8.71
C ARG A 80 10.21 2.29 7.56
N ALA A 81 9.15 2.99 7.21
CA ALA A 81 8.30 2.62 6.09
C ALA A 81 9.10 2.60 4.78
N VAL A 82 9.91 3.63 4.54
CA VAL A 82 10.75 3.71 3.34
C VAL A 82 11.77 2.57 3.31
N ASN A 83 12.33 2.20 4.47
CA ASN A 83 13.31 1.13 4.55
C ASN A 83 12.70 -0.26 4.37
N GLU A 84 11.46 -0.44 4.84
CA GLU A 84 10.76 -1.73 4.78
C GLU A 84 10.05 -1.99 3.46
N SER A 85 9.73 -0.95 2.70
CA SER A 85 8.84 -1.03 1.55
C SER A 85 9.51 -0.58 0.27
N HIS A 86 9.17 -1.26 -0.82
CA HIS A 86 9.56 -0.86 -2.18
C HIS A 86 8.45 -0.09 -2.89
N PHE A 87 7.41 0.35 -2.14
CA PHE A 87 6.35 1.17 -2.71
C PHE A 87 6.92 2.47 -3.26
N SER A 88 6.49 2.88 -4.45
CA SER A 88 7.15 3.95 -5.19
C SER A 88 6.95 5.36 -4.64
N ASP A 89 5.82 5.63 -3.99
CA ASP A 89 5.50 6.98 -3.51
C ASP A 89 5.04 6.95 -2.05
N ILE A 90 6.00 7.11 -1.16
CA ILE A 90 5.75 7.14 0.29
C ILE A 90 6.07 8.55 0.77
N ARG A 91 5.09 9.20 1.41
CA ARG A 91 5.25 10.57 1.90
C ARG A 91 4.90 10.67 3.38
N PRO A 92 5.62 11.51 4.13
CA PRO A 92 5.29 11.75 5.53
C PRO A 92 4.11 12.70 5.66
N MET A 93 3.32 12.54 6.72
CA MET A 93 2.28 13.48 7.08
C MET A 93 2.21 13.61 8.60
N HIS A 94 1.81 14.79 9.10
CA HIS A 94 1.57 15.00 10.52
C HIS A 94 0.11 14.68 10.88
N SER A 95 -0.79 14.85 9.93
CA SER A 95 -2.21 14.58 10.11
C SER A 95 -2.86 14.22 8.78
N PHE A 96 -4.03 13.60 8.85
CA PHE A 96 -4.79 13.28 7.63
C PHE A 96 -5.24 14.55 6.88
N ARG A 97 -5.40 15.66 7.61
CA ARG A 97 -5.73 16.94 6.99
C ARG A 97 -4.61 17.41 6.05
N GLU A 98 -3.36 17.21 6.46
CA GLU A 98 -2.21 17.54 5.63
C GLU A 98 -2.20 16.73 4.33
N ALA A 99 -2.46 15.43 4.43
CA ALA A 99 -2.53 14.58 3.26
C ALA A 99 -3.70 14.99 2.35
N ALA A 100 -4.87 15.27 2.94
CA ALA A 100 -6.04 15.69 2.18
C ALA A 100 -5.81 16.99 1.40
N ALA A 101 -5.04 17.91 1.96
CA ALA A 101 -4.73 19.18 1.31
C ALA A 101 -3.97 19.03 0.00
N TYR A 102 -3.19 17.95 -0.14
CA TYR A 102 -2.46 17.65 -1.37
C TYR A 102 -3.42 17.45 -2.56
N TYR A 103 -4.60 16.92 -2.30
CA TYR A 103 -5.57 16.62 -3.36
C TYR A 103 -6.55 17.77 -3.65
N GLY A 104 -6.44 18.86 -2.96
CA GLY A 104 -7.29 20.03 -3.13
C GLY A 104 -8.42 20.06 -2.15
#